data_aa5a25959f5470ea962f58502a16bbe4
#
_entry.id   aa5a25959f5470ea962f58502a16bbe4
#
_cell.length_a   1.000
_cell.length_b   1.000
_cell.length_c   1.000
_cell.angle_alpha   90.00
_cell.angle_beta   90.00
_cell.angle_gamma   90.00
#
_symmetry.space_group_name_H-M   'P 1'
#
loop_
_entity.id
_entity.type
_entity.pdbx_description
1 polymer ?
#
loop_
_entity_poly.entity_id
_entity_poly.type
_entity_poly.pdbx_seq_one_letter_code
_entity_poly.pdbx_strand_id
1 'polypeptide(L)'
;MKKASLTKCIALLLSLFLIAGCASRNDQSAESPESVIVLDSNFTHVEPVREGYTFTDDLGREVTVYTTMHVAVLLGSFCDIWMLAGGEVNAAVSDAFGNYDLPEGTRDLGRMLEPDVEAIIATEPGLVIASAGTDAQVELLDTFESALINVAYFEVSDFDDYLHMLDILTDITGRKDLYEQYGTQIGEQIDEIIAAVPDTHPTVLFIRAAASSVKAKGSEGTVGGEILADLGCINIADSDSAILDDLSLEAIVAADPDYIFVTTQGEDKEAALANVEDLLINNPAWSQLSAVKNGHYYVIEKELYNSKPNARWAEAYQKLYDILYGE
;
A
#
# COMPACT_ATOMS: atom_id res chain seq x y z
N MET A 1 -44.64 30.11 17.70
CA MET A 1 -45.68 30.87 16.98
C MET A 1 -45.56 30.51 15.52
N LYS A 2 -46.52 29.75 15.06
CA LYS A 2 -47.48 29.96 13.96
C LYS A 2 -46.81 30.01 12.58
N LYS A 3 -47.01 28.92 11.78
CA LYS A 3 -48.10 28.67 10.79
C LYS A 3 -47.75 29.28 9.43
N ALA A 4 -47.93 28.73 8.26
CA ALA A 4 -48.73 27.67 7.66
C ALA A 4 -48.37 27.67 6.19
N SER A 5 -48.22 26.52 5.49
CA SER A 5 -49.22 25.85 4.65
C SER A 5 -49.78 26.66 3.46
N LEU A 6 -49.60 26.16 2.24
CA LEU A 6 -50.70 25.99 1.27
C LEU A 6 -50.24 25.35 -0.04
N THR A 7 -50.60 24.18 -0.28
CA THR A 7 -51.29 23.35 -1.26
C THR A 7 -52.01 24.10 -2.41
N LYS A 8 -51.93 23.53 -3.63
CA LYS A 8 -52.99 23.28 -4.65
C LYS A 8 -52.34 22.90 -5.97
N CYS A 9 -52.46 21.71 -6.48
CA CYS A 9 -53.56 20.97 -7.14
C CYS A 9 -53.95 21.49 -8.53
N ILE A 10 -54.26 20.48 -9.36
CA ILE A 10 -55.11 20.48 -10.59
C ILE A 10 -54.26 20.25 -11.85
N ALA A 11 -54.50 19.30 -12.71
CA ALA A 11 -55.34 18.17 -13.02
C ALA A 11 -55.09 17.81 -14.49
N LEU A 12 -54.92 16.56 -14.76
CA LEU A 12 -55.71 15.66 -15.60
C LEU A 12 -55.99 16.11 -17.06
N LEU A 13 -55.50 15.33 -18.03
CA LEU A 13 -56.28 14.95 -19.21
C LEU A 13 -55.86 13.58 -19.75
N LEU A 14 -56.77 12.66 -19.66
CA LEU A 14 -56.85 11.30 -20.26
C LEU A 14 -57.06 11.43 -21.78
N SER A 15 -56.41 10.58 -22.56
CA SER A 15 -57.04 10.05 -23.79
C SER A 15 -56.61 8.60 -24.01
N LEU A 16 -57.65 7.79 -23.88
CA LEU A 16 -57.74 6.35 -24.09
C LEU A 16 -57.72 6.06 -25.61
N PHE A 17 -56.93 5.13 -26.07
CA PHE A 17 -57.24 4.32 -27.27
C PHE A 17 -56.94 2.84 -27.02
N LEU A 18 -58.03 2.10 -26.91
CA LEU A 18 -58.05 0.62 -26.94
C LEU A 18 -58.09 0.14 -28.39
N ILE A 19 -57.21 -0.78 -28.77
CA ILE A 19 -57.54 -1.80 -29.75
C ILE A 19 -56.95 -3.13 -29.24
N ALA A 20 -57.83 -4.11 -29.11
CA ALA A 20 -57.58 -5.47 -28.72
C ALA A 20 -57.11 -6.35 -29.89
N GLY A 21 -56.25 -7.31 -29.62
CA GLY A 21 -55.92 -8.37 -30.58
C GLY A 21 -55.18 -9.53 -29.88
N CYS A 22 -55.82 -10.68 -29.82
CA CYS A 22 -55.60 -11.90 -29.06
C CYS A 22 -54.26 -12.62 -29.20
N ALA A 23 -53.81 -13.11 -28.06
CA ALA A 23 -53.32 -14.46 -27.71
C ALA A 23 -52.29 -15.19 -28.56
N SER A 24 -51.09 -15.47 -27.94
CA SER A 24 -50.69 -16.87 -27.68
C SER A 24 -49.53 -16.93 -26.68
N ARG A 25 -49.58 -17.90 -25.78
CA ARG A 25 -48.59 -18.27 -24.77
C ARG A 25 -47.31 -18.80 -25.41
N ASN A 26 -46.12 -18.44 -24.90
CA ASN A 26 -45.27 -19.39 -24.19
C ASN A 26 -43.95 -18.73 -23.71
N ASP A 27 -43.66 -19.02 -22.45
CA ASP A 27 -42.39 -19.31 -21.78
C ASP A 27 -41.17 -18.35 -21.84
N GLN A 28 -40.83 -17.95 -20.62
CA GLN A 28 -39.51 -17.79 -19.99
C GLN A 28 -38.30 -17.44 -20.87
N SER A 29 -37.81 -16.25 -20.70
CA SER A 29 -36.37 -16.00 -20.70
C SER A 29 -36.03 -14.71 -19.94
N ALA A 30 -34.96 -14.81 -19.17
CA ALA A 30 -34.39 -13.79 -18.30
C ALA A 30 -34.19 -12.45 -19.01
N GLU A 31 -34.49 -11.36 -18.29
CA GLU A 31 -34.19 -10.01 -18.72
C GLU A 31 -32.67 -9.81 -18.74
N SER A 32 -32.14 -9.45 -19.89
CA SER A 32 -30.80 -8.89 -20.07
C SER A 32 -30.86 -7.36 -19.91
N PRO A 33 -29.82 -6.70 -19.39
CA PRO A 33 -29.83 -5.26 -19.25
C PRO A 33 -29.87 -4.54 -20.60
N GLU A 34 -30.58 -3.43 -20.63
CA GLU A 34 -30.82 -2.61 -21.82
C GLU A 34 -29.50 -2.07 -22.40
N SER A 35 -29.23 -2.42 -23.65
CA SER A 35 -28.14 -1.83 -24.44
C SER A 35 -28.54 -0.44 -24.94
N VAL A 36 -27.76 0.57 -24.60
CA VAL A 36 -27.87 1.92 -25.19
C VAL A 36 -27.33 1.88 -26.61
N ILE A 37 -28.22 2.03 -27.59
CA ILE A 37 -27.83 2.10 -29.00
C ILE A 37 -27.49 3.55 -29.34
N VAL A 38 -26.24 3.85 -29.59
CA VAL A 38 -25.79 5.08 -30.25
C VAL A 38 -25.76 4.81 -31.75
N LEU A 39 -26.70 5.39 -32.47
CA LEU A 39 -26.79 5.27 -33.93
C LEU A 39 -25.79 6.22 -34.61
N ASP A 40 -24.62 5.74 -34.98
CA ASP A 40 -23.83 6.30 -36.07
C ASP A 40 -23.85 5.32 -37.22
N SER A 41 -24.20 5.83 -38.43
CA SER A 41 -24.70 5.07 -39.55
C SER A 41 -23.64 4.26 -40.32
N ASN A 42 -22.43 4.04 -39.79
CA ASN A 42 -21.37 3.32 -40.48
C ASN A 42 -20.53 2.36 -39.64
N PHE A 43 -20.90 2.04 -38.39
CA PHE A 43 -20.18 1.04 -37.60
C PHE A 43 -21.11 -0.02 -37.01
N THR A 44 -21.11 -1.21 -37.61
CA THR A 44 -21.82 -2.41 -37.13
C THR A 44 -20.97 -3.28 -36.19
N HIS A 45 -20.05 -2.70 -35.45
CA HIS A 45 -19.31 -3.39 -34.37
C HIS A 45 -19.66 -2.72 -33.03
N VAL A 46 -20.62 -3.27 -32.31
CA VAL A 46 -20.82 -2.99 -30.90
C VAL A 46 -19.78 -3.84 -30.16
N GLU A 47 -18.67 -3.24 -29.75
CA GLU A 47 -17.79 -3.91 -28.80
C GLU A 47 -18.56 -4.09 -27.50
N PRO A 48 -18.50 -5.28 -26.86
CA PRO A 48 -19.13 -5.47 -25.55
C PRO A 48 -18.50 -4.43 -24.59
N VAL A 49 -19.35 -3.71 -23.85
CA VAL A 49 -18.89 -2.88 -22.73
C VAL A 49 -18.12 -3.81 -21.79
N ARG A 50 -16.82 -3.62 -21.64
CA ARG A 50 -16.03 -4.38 -20.69
C ARG A 50 -16.57 -4.02 -19.30
N GLU A 51 -17.08 -5.00 -18.57
CA GLU A 51 -17.38 -4.83 -17.16
C GLU A 51 -16.05 -4.51 -16.45
N GLY A 52 -15.96 -3.30 -15.84
CA GLY A 52 -14.81 -2.90 -15.07
C GLY A 52 -14.83 -3.60 -13.71
N TYR A 53 -13.67 -3.77 -13.11
CA TYR A 53 -13.55 -4.18 -11.71
C TYR A 53 -13.61 -2.94 -10.82
N THR A 54 -14.56 -2.91 -9.87
CA THR A 54 -14.80 -1.78 -8.96
C THR A 54 -14.45 -2.18 -7.53
N PHE A 55 -13.70 -1.32 -6.84
CA PHE A 55 -13.31 -1.47 -5.45
C PHE A 55 -13.18 -0.11 -4.76
N THR A 56 -13.03 -0.11 -3.43
CA THR A 56 -12.72 1.08 -2.65
C THR A 56 -11.22 1.12 -2.39
N ASP A 57 -10.54 2.22 -2.75
CA ASP A 57 -9.11 2.42 -2.46
C ASP A 57 -8.88 2.95 -1.04
N ASP A 58 -7.61 3.05 -0.60
CA ASP A 58 -7.27 3.44 0.77
C ASP A 58 -7.46 4.95 1.06
N LEU A 59 -7.83 5.75 0.07
CA LEU A 59 -8.39 7.08 0.28
C LEU A 59 -9.93 7.07 0.46
N GLY A 60 -10.56 5.88 0.46
CA GLY A 60 -12.00 5.70 0.61
C GLY A 60 -12.80 6.04 -0.64
N ARG A 61 -12.16 6.06 -1.84
CA ARG A 61 -12.78 6.37 -3.11
C ARG A 61 -13.19 5.09 -3.84
N GLU A 62 -14.33 5.12 -4.52
CA GLU A 62 -14.71 4.07 -5.46
C GLU A 62 -13.91 4.24 -6.76
N VAL A 63 -13.13 3.23 -7.12
CA VAL A 63 -12.28 3.17 -8.32
C VAL A 63 -12.75 2.02 -9.20
N THR A 64 -12.98 2.28 -10.50
CA THR A 64 -13.33 1.24 -11.47
C THR A 64 -12.25 1.11 -12.52
N VAL A 65 -11.62 -0.06 -12.61
CA VAL A 65 -10.56 -0.37 -13.58
C VAL A 65 -11.16 -1.11 -14.77
N TYR A 66 -11.12 -0.50 -15.96
CA TYR A 66 -11.62 -1.09 -17.20
C TYR A 66 -10.52 -1.74 -18.04
N THR A 67 -9.27 -1.35 -17.83
CA THR A 67 -8.12 -1.86 -18.59
C THR A 67 -6.84 -1.73 -17.76
N THR A 68 -5.94 -2.67 -17.94
CA THR A 68 -4.59 -2.66 -17.39
C THR A 68 -3.52 -2.44 -18.47
N MET A 69 -3.94 -1.86 -19.60
CA MET A 69 -2.98 -1.41 -20.60
C MET A 69 -2.22 -0.19 -20.07
N HIS A 70 -0.89 -0.23 -20.17
CA HIS A 70 -0.01 0.85 -19.73
C HIS A 70 -0.19 1.23 -18.26
N VAL A 71 0.13 0.30 -17.36
CA VAL A 71 0.10 0.59 -15.92
C VAL A 71 1.33 1.39 -15.51
N ALA A 72 1.08 2.52 -14.84
CA ALA A 72 2.11 3.36 -14.23
C ALA A 72 2.10 3.19 -12.71
N VAL A 73 3.26 3.01 -12.08
CA VAL A 73 3.37 2.75 -10.66
C VAL A 73 4.29 3.78 -10.00
N LEU A 74 3.78 4.45 -8.96
CA LEU A 74 4.45 5.61 -8.34
C LEU A 74 5.22 5.27 -7.06
N LEU A 75 5.37 3.99 -6.72
CA LEU A 75 6.21 3.52 -5.61
C LEU A 75 6.91 2.22 -6.02
N GLY A 76 8.23 2.13 -5.82
CA GLY A 76 9.02 0.98 -6.29
C GLY A 76 8.53 -0.36 -5.73
N SER A 77 8.23 -0.44 -4.43
CA SER A 77 7.69 -1.69 -3.83
C SER A 77 6.32 -2.08 -4.38
N PHE A 78 5.50 -1.13 -4.84
CA PHE A 78 4.21 -1.42 -5.47
C PHE A 78 4.37 -1.97 -6.89
N CYS A 79 5.48 -1.66 -7.57
CA CYS A 79 5.81 -2.32 -8.84
C CYS A 79 5.93 -3.85 -8.65
N ASP A 80 6.61 -4.25 -7.57
CA ASP A 80 6.78 -5.67 -7.24
C ASP A 80 5.44 -6.32 -6.88
N ILE A 81 4.59 -5.68 -6.05
CA ILE A 81 3.26 -6.21 -5.71
C ILE A 81 2.40 -6.36 -6.98
N TRP A 82 2.43 -5.38 -7.89
CA TRP A 82 1.70 -5.47 -9.16
C TRP A 82 2.20 -6.64 -10.03
N MET A 83 3.52 -6.84 -10.11
CA MET A 83 4.11 -7.98 -10.83
C MET A 83 3.79 -9.32 -10.15
N LEU A 84 3.82 -9.39 -8.81
CA LEU A 84 3.40 -10.57 -8.05
C LEU A 84 1.91 -10.90 -8.28
N ALA A 85 1.07 -9.88 -8.49
CA ALA A 85 -0.33 -10.05 -8.87
C ALA A 85 -0.53 -10.46 -10.34
N GLY A 86 0.55 -10.64 -11.13
CA GLY A 86 0.50 -11.02 -12.54
C GLY A 86 0.32 -9.85 -13.51
N GLY A 87 0.53 -8.62 -13.05
CA GLY A 87 0.49 -7.42 -13.88
C GLY A 87 1.82 -7.11 -14.56
N GLU A 88 1.79 -6.22 -15.55
CA GLU A 88 2.97 -5.70 -16.26
C GLU A 88 3.16 -4.21 -15.94
N VAL A 89 4.37 -3.82 -15.53
CA VAL A 89 4.75 -2.43 -15.25
C VAL A 89 5.24 -1.79 -16.55
N ASN A 90 4.54 -0.73 -17.01
CA ASN A 90 4.93 -0.01 -18.24
C ASN A 90 5.68 1.28 -17.94
N ALA A 91 5.44 1.87 -16.77
CA ALA A 91 6.14 3.04 -16.29
C ALA A 91 6.27 3.00 -14.77
N ALA A 92 7.39 3.43 -14.21
CA ALA A 92 7.68 3.38 -12.79
C ALA A 92 8.52 4.57 -12.34
N VAL A 93 8.45 4.91 -11.06
CA VAL A 93 9.35 5.89 -10.45
C VAL A 93 10.78 5.34 -10.32
N SER A 94 11.77 6.24 -10.26
CA SER A 94 13.20 5.91 -10.35
C SER A 94 13.69 4.91 -9.29
N ASP A 95 13.07 4.89 -8.10
CA ASP A 95 13.44 3.95 -7.02
C ASP A 95 13.07 2.49 -7.31
N ALA A 96 12.26 2.24 -8.32
CA ALA A 96 11.97 0.87 -8.78
C ALA A 96 13.14 0.25 -9.58
N PHE A 97 13.89 1.10 -10.30
CA PHE A 97 14.98 0.64 -11.16
C PHE A 97 16.20 0.21 -10.35
N GLY A 98 16.70 -0.99 -10.62
CA GLY A 98 17.81 -1.57 -9.89
C GLY A 98 17.45 -2.25 -8.57
N ASN A 99 16.23 -2.03 -8.07
CA ASN A 99 15.70 -2.71 -6.88
C ASN A 99 14.74 -3.85 -7.24
N TYR A 100 14.08 -3.77 -8.41
CA TYR A 100 13.13 -4.77 -8.89
C TYR A 100 13.43 -5.12 -10.36
N ASP A 101 13.06 -6.34 -10.77
CA ASP A 101 13.26 -6.85 -12.13
C ASP A 101 12.14 -6.37 -13.06
N LEU A 102 12.20 -5.08 -13.42
CA LEU A 102 11.20 -4.45 -14.26
C LEU A 102 11.27 -4.93 -15.71
N PRO A 103 10.15 -4.99 -16.45
CA PRO A 103 10.14 -5.30 -17.88
C PRO A 103 11.05 -4.37 -18.69
N GLU A 104 11.65 -4.91 -19.75
CA GLU A 104 12.46 -4.11 -20.68
C GLU A 104 11.60 -3.02 -21.34
N GLY A 105 12.06 -1.79 -21.31
CA GLY A 105 11.33 -0.64 -21.87
C GLY A 105 10.40 0.06 -20.90
N THR A 106 10.34 -0.35 -19.61
CA THR A 106 9.65 0.40 -18.57
C THR A 106 10.15 1.85 -18.56
N ARG A 107 9.21 2.81 -18.63
CA ARG A 107 9.54 4.24 -18.65
C ARG A 107 9.83 4.75 -17.23
N ASP A 108 10.91 5.49 -17.06
CA ASP A 108 11.21 6.21 -15.82
C ASP A 108 10.32 7.46 -15.69
N LEU A 109 9.61 7.55 -14.57
CA LEU A 109 8.69 8.63 -14.20
C LEU A 109 9.31 9.64 -13.22
N GLY A 110 10.62 9.56 -12.98
CA GLY A 110 11.31 10.42 -12.03
C GLY A 110 11.17 9.97 -10.58
N ARG A 111 11.39 10.89 -9.65
CA ARG A 111 11.47 10.57 -8.21
C ARG A 111 10.09 10.32 -7.61
N MET A 112 10.00 9.38 -6.67
CA MET A 112 8.77 9.02 -5.95
C MET A 112 8.06 10.24 -5.30
N LEU A 113 8.81 11.19 -4.73
CA LEU A 113 8.27 12.40 -4.09
C LEU A 113 8.03 13.56 -5.07
N GLU A 114 8.47 13.42 -6.31
CA GLU A 114 8.34 14.45 -7.36
C GLU A 114 8.23 13.73 -8.73
N PRO A 115 7.16 12.95 -8.95
CA PRO A 115 7.00 12.21 -10.20
C PRO A 115 6.73 13.16 -11.35
N ASP A 116 7.23 12.82 -12.53
CA ASP A 116 7.01 13.58 -13.77
C ASP A 116 5.58 13.35 -14.28
N VAL A 117 4.68 14.27 -13.91
CA VAL A 117 3.26 14.20 -14.27
C VAL A 117 3.05 14.23 -15.77
N GLU A 118 3.86 14.99 -16.52
CA GLU A 118 3.76 15.05 -17.99
C GLU A 118 4.16 13.70 -18.61
N ALA A 119 5.18 13.06 -18.04
CA ALA A 119 5.58 11.71 -18.45
C ALA A 119 4.49 10.68 -18.13
N ILE A 120 3.82 10.76 -16.96
CA ILE A 120 2.71 9.89 -16.60
C ILE A 120 1.56 10.05 -17.61
N ILE A 121 1.10 11.27 -17.85
CA ILE A 121 0.02 11.56 -18.80
C ILE A 121 0.38 11.04 -20.20
N ALA A 122 1.63 11.22 -20.64
CA ALA A 122 2.10 10.79 -21.95
C ALA A 122 2.21 9.26 -22.13
N THR A 123 2.10 8.47 -21.05
CA THR A 123 1.97 7.00 -21.14
C THR A 123 0.56 6.54 -21.43
N GLU A 124 -0.43 7.45 -21.37
CA GLU A 124 -1.86 7.13 -21.52
C GLU A 124 -2.25 5.91 -20.64
N PRO A 125 -2.02 5.97 -19.32
CA PRO A 125 -2.15 4.79 -18.46
C PRO A 125 -3.63 4.40 -18.33
N GLY A 126 -3.90 3.11 -18.43
CA GLY A 126 -5.20 2.54 -18.08
C GLY A 126 -5.41 2.48 -16.57
N LEU A 127 -4.32 2.47 -15.81
CA LEU A 127 -4.30 2.52 -14.35
C LEU A 127 -3.00 3.16 -13.85
N VAL A 128 -3.11 4.06 -12.89
CA VAL A 128 -1.99 4.53 -12.06
C VAL A 128 -2.14 3.89 -10.68
N ILE A 129 -1.07 3.28 -10.16
CA ILE A 129 -0.99 2.74 -8.80
C ILE A 129 -0.12 3.70 -7.98
N ALA A 130 -0.69 4.30 -6.95
CA ALA A 130 -0.07 5.34 -6.14
C ALA A 130 -0.16 5.01 -4.63
N SER A 131 0.65 5.69 -3.82
CA SER A 131 0.70 5.52 -2.37
C SER A 131 -0.20 6.53 -1.65
N ALA A 132 -1.14 6.04 -0.84
CA ALA A 132 -1.97 6.85 0.06
C ALA A 132 -1.14 7.44 1.22
N GLY A 133 -0.07 6.75 1.64
CA GLY A 133 0.87 7.22 2.68
C GLY A 133 1.93 8.22 2.19
N THR A 134 1.83 8.73 0.94
CA THR A 134 2.78 9.69 0.37
C THR A 134 2.06 10.97 -0.04
N ASP A 135 2.10 12.01 0.80
CA ASP A 135 1.39 13.28 0.58
C ASP A 135 1.60 13.84 -0.82
N ALA A 136 2.84 13.85 -1.31
CA ALA A 136 3.18 14.36 -2.65
C ALA A 136 2.46 13.61 -3.79
N GLN A 137 2.08 12.35 -3.58
CA GLN A 137 1.31 11.57 -4.57
C GLN A 137 -0.19 11.81 -4.41
N VAL A 138 -0.67 11.96 -3.16
CA VAL A 138 -2.08 12.29 -2.87
C VAL A 138 -2.44 13.67 -3.43
N GLU A 139 -1.54 14.65 -3.36
CA GLU A 139 -1.72 15.98 -3.95
C GLU A 139 -1.89 15.97 -5.49
N LEU A 140 -1.51 14.89 -6.16
CA LEU A 140 -1.70 14.73 -7.62
C LEU A 140 -3.11 14.28 -8.02
N LEU A 141 -3.97 13.93 -7.06
CA LEU A 141 -5.31 13.38 -7.33
C LEU A 141 -6.12 14.29 -8.26
N ASP A 142 -6.26 15.59 -7.92
CA ASP A 142 -7.00 16.55 -8.75
C ASP A 142 -6.44 16.66 -10.19
N THR A 143 -5.14 16.50 -10.34
CA THR A 143 -4.46 16.52 -11.63
C THR A 143 -4.81 15.27 -12.45
N PHE A 144 -4.78 14.09 -11.84
CA PHE A 144 -5.17 12.84 -12.50
C PHE A 144 -6.64 12.83 -12.88
N GLU A 145 -7.52 13.28 -12.00
CA GLU A 145 -8.95 13.42 -12.30
C GLU A 145 -9.22 14.40 -13.45
N SER A 146 -8.53 15.55 -13.47
CA SER A 146 -8.64 16.54 -14.55
C SER A 146 -8.13 16.00 -15.88
N ALA A 147 -7.15 15.11 -15.86
CA ALA A 147 -6.60 14.44 -17.04
C ALA A 147 -7.38 13.16 -17.43
N LEU A 148 -8.45 12.82 -16.70
CA LEU A 148 -9.24 11.59 -16.87
C LEU A 148 -8.39 10.32 -16.72
N ILE A 149 -7.36 10.37 -15.89
CA ILE A 149 -6.52 9.23 -15.57
C ILE A 149 -7.12 8.49 -14.37
N ASN A 150 -7.26 7.18 -14.52
CA ASN A 150 -7.74 6.31 -13.45
C ASN A 150 -6.58 6.01 -12.49
N VAL A 151 -6.72 6.41 -11.23
CA VAL A 151 -5.71 6.20 -10.19
C VAL A 151 -6.30 5.48 -9.00
N ALA A 152 -5.57 4.51 -8.48
CA ALA A 152 -5.86 3.80 -7.24
C ALA A 152 -4.74 4.08 -6.23
N TYR A 153 -5.13 4.44 -5.02
CA TYR A 153 -4.21 4.70 -3.91
C TYR A 153 -4.24 3.54 -2.92
N PHE A 154 -3.06 3.07 -2.56
CA PHE A 154 -2.88 2.02 -1.55
C PHE A 154 -1.94 2.48 -0.45
N GLU A 155 -2.17 1.99 0.76
CA GLU A 155 -1.25 2.08 1.88
C GLU A 155 -0.85 0.66 2.30
N VAL A 156 0.43 0.45 2.55
CA VAL A 156 0.94 -0.84 3.03
C VAL A 156 1.90 -0.53 4.17
N SER A 157 1.51 -0.79 5.39
CA SER A 157 2.30 -0.61 6.60
C SER A 157 2.60 -1.93 7.29
N ASP A 158 1.69 -2.90 7.15
CA ASP A 158 1.76 -4.23 7.72
C ASP A 158 1.44 -5.31 6.68
N PHE A 159 1.31 -6.55 7.15
CA PHE A 159 1.01 -7.68 6.29
C PHE A 159 -0.45 -7.72 5.84
N ASP A 160 -1.39 -7.26 6.66
CA ASP A 160 -2.82 -7.22 6.31
C ASP A 160 -3.08 -6.19 5.19
N ASP A 161 -2.42 -5.04 5.25
CA ASP A 161 -2.44 -4.03 4.18
C ASP A 161 -1.89 -4.60 2.87
N TYR A 162 -0.78 -5.36 2.94
CA TYR A 162 -0.21 -6.05 1.77
C TYR A 162 -1.20 -7.06 1.19
N LEU A 163 -1.87 -7.86 2.03
CA LEU A 163 -2.88 -8.81 1.59
C LEU A 163 -4.06 -8.10 0.93
N HIS A 164 -4.53 -6.99 1.51
CA HIS A 164 -5.60 -6.19 0.95
C HIS A 164 -5.26 -5.68 -0.46
N MET A 165 -4.09 -5.09 -0.62
CA MET A 165 -3.62 -4.61 -1.93
C MET A 165 -3.48 -5.78 -2.92
N LEU A 166 -2.85 -6.89 -2.52
CA LEU A 166 -2.63 -8.05 -3.38
C LEU A 166 -3.96 -8.70 -3.81
N ASP A 167 -4.96 -8.74 -2.91
CA ASP A 167 -6.29 -9.29 -3.20
C ASP A 167 -6.97 -8.49 -4.33
N ILE A 168 -7.01 -7.17 -4.20
CA ILE A 168 -7.56 -6.26 -5.22
C ILE A 168 -6.81 -6.41 -6.55
N LEU A 169 -5.47 -6.40 -6.51
CA LEU A 169 -4.66 -6.48 -7.72
C LEU A 169 -4.79 -7.83 -8.44
N THR A 170 -4.94 -8.94 -7.68
CA THR A 170 -5.19 -10.25 -8.27
C THR A 170 -6.61 -10.41 -8.80
N ASP A 171 -7.59 -9.68 -8.28
CA ASP A 171 -8.91 -9.57 -8.88
C ASP A 171 -8.87 -8.82 -10.22
N ILE A 172 -8.15 -7.70 -10.27
CA ILE A 172 -7.96 -6.91 -11.50
C ILE A 172 -7.30 -7.74 -12.60
N THR A 173 -6.29 -8.54 -12.26
CA THR A 173 -5.56 -9.38 -13.22
C THR A 173 -6.25 -10.74 -13.48
N GLY A 174 -7.21 -11.13 -12.63
CA GLY A 174 -7.86 -12.45 -12.67
C GLY A 174 -6.95 -13.59 -12.20
N ARG A 175 -5.91 -13.31 -11.40
CA ARG A 175 -4.87 -14.24 -10.98
C ARG A 175 -4.96 -14.59 -9.48
N LYS A 176 -6.11 -15.09 -9.04
CA LYS A 176 -6.28 -15.52 -7.63
C LYS A 176 -5.35 -16.67 -7.21
N ASP A 177 -4.80 -17.41 -8.15
CA ASP A 177 -3.72 -18.37 -7.90
C ASP A 177 -2.47 -17.70 -7.32
N LEU A 178 -2.18 -16.45 -7.71
CA LEU A 178 -1.06 -15.67 -7.18
C LEU A 178 -1.38 -15.09 -5.79
N TYR A 179 -2.64 -14.76 -5.49
CA TYR A 179 -3.05 -14.43 -4.13
C TYR A 179 -2.84 -15.61 -3.19
N GLU A 180 -3.19 -16.81 -3.61
CA GLU A 180 -2.92 -18.03 -2.83
C GLU A 180 -1.42 -18.21 -2.59
N GLN A 181 -0.60 -18.03 -3.61
CA GLN A 181 0.85 -18.23 -3.55
C GLN A 181 1.56 -17.16 -2.71
N TYR A 182 1.26 -15.88 -2.94
CA TYR A 182 2.00 -14.75 -2.37
C TYR A 182 1.27 -14.07 -1.21
N GLY A 183 0.04 -14.45 -0.91
CA GLY A 183 -0.75 -14.00 0.22
C GLY A 183 -0.94 -15.12 1.23
N THR A 184 -1.87 -16.05 0.95
CA THR A 184 -2.30 -17.09 1.90
C THR A 184 -1.14 -17.93 2.43
N GLN A 185 -0.29 -18.47 1.54
CA GLN A 185 0.84 -19.32 1.95
C GLN A 185 1.90 -18.57 2.76
N ILE A 186 2.09 -17.28 2.51
CA ILE A 186 2.98 -16.44 3.31
C ILE A 186 2.35 -16.18 4.68
N GLY A 187 1.05 -15.89 4.75
CA GLY A 187 0.32 -15.71 6.00
C GLY A 187 0.40 -16.93 6.90
N GLU A 188 0.20 -18.13 6.36
CA GLU A 188 0.36 -19.38 7.11
C GLU A 188 1.77 -19.53 7.73
N GLN A 189 2.82 -19.13 7.00
CA GLN A 189 4.19 -19.15 7.54
C GLN A 189 4.38 -18.12 8.66
N ILE A 190 3.81 -16.92 8.53
CA ILE A 190 3.86 -15.87 9.55
C ILE A 190 3.12 -16.34 10.81
N ASP A 191 1.93 -16.92 10.66
CA ASP A 191 1.14 -17.46 11.78
C ASP A 191 1.92 -18.54 12.55
N GLU A 192 2.64 -19.42 11.84
CA GLU A 192 3.52 -20.43 12.48
C GLU A 192 4.65 -19.78 13.27
N ILE A 193 5.27 -18.70 12.75
CA ILE A 193 6.35 -17.97 13.46
C ILE A 193 5.78 -17.28 14.70
N ILE A 194 4.66 -16.58 14.59
CA ILE A 194 4.02 -15.88 15.71
C ILE A 194 3.59 -16.88 16.79
N ALA A 195 3.03 -18.02 16.40
CA ALA A 195 2.64 -19.07 17.35
C ALA A 195 3.83 -19.69 18.12
N ALA A 196 5.04 -19.56 17.59
CA ALA A 196 6.27 -20.04 18.25
C ALA A 196 6.89 -18.99 19.20
N VAL A 197 6.39 -17.74 19.22
CA VAL A 197 6.90 -16.68 20.10
C VAL A 197 6.72 -17.09 21.57
N PRO A 198 7.80 -17.06 22.38
CA PRO A 198 7.70 -17.37 23.81
C PRO A 198 6.96 -16.26 24.57
N ASP A 199 6.40 -16.59 25.75
CA ASP A 199 5.73 -15.62 26.64
C ASP A 199 6.77 -14.71 27.33
N THR A 200 7.54 -13.99 26.51
CA THR A 200 8.51 -12.98 26.90
C THR A 200 8.27 -11.72 26.08
N HIS A 201 8.49 -10.56 26.70
CA HIS A 201 8.21 -9.28 26.05
C HIS A 201 9.48 -8.41 26.08
N PRO A 202 10.48 -8.68 25.22
CA PRO A 202 11.70 -7.89 25.20
C PRO A 202 11.40 -6.43 24.82
N THR A 203 12.06 -5.50 25.50
CA THR A 203 11.98 -4.07 25.16
C THR A 203 12.88 -3.76 23.97
N VAL A 204 12.37 -3.01 23.01
CA VAL A 204 13.11 -2.69 21.78
C VAL A 204 13.11 -1.19 21.50
N LEU A 205 14.16 -0.72 20.83
CA LEU A 205 14.21 0.57 20.18
C LEU A 205 14.37 0.34 18.67
N PHE A 206 13.40 0.80 17.88
CA PHE A 206 13.47 0.75 16.43
C PHE A 206 13.81 2.12 15.85
N ILE A 207 14.91 2.21 15.09
CA ILE A 207 15.44 3.44 14.51
C ILE A 207 15.41 3.35 12.99
N ARG A 208 14.96 4.43 12.34
CA ARG A 208 15.12 4.65 10.91
C ARG A 208 16.10 5.78 10.66
N ALA A 209 17.19 5.48 9.96
CA ALA A 209 18.25 6.40 9.63
C ALA A 209 18.23 6.78 8.14
N ALA A 210 18.33 8.06 7.86
CA ALA A 210 18.56 8.62 6.53
C ALA A 210 19.80 9.53 6.56
N ALA A 211 20.35 9.87 5.41
CA ALA A 211 21.49 10.78 5.30
C ALA A 211 21.22 12.16 5.93
N SER A 212 19.96 12.59 6.05
CA SER A 212 19.57 13.89 6.61
C SER A 212 18.92 13.82 7.99
N SER A 213 18.58 12.63 8.49
CA SER A 213 17.87 12.48 9.77
C SER A 213 17.99 11.07 10.34
N VAL A 214 17.93 10.98 11.67
CA VAL A 214 17.78 9.73 12.42
C VAL A 214 16.55 9.90 13.31
N LYS A 215 15.62 8.94 13.28
CA LYS A 215 14.38 8.99 14.04
C LYS A 215 14.06 7.64 14.67
N ALA A 216 13.58 7.66 15.90
CA ALA A 216 12.88 6.52 16.45
C ALA A 216 11.56 6.30 15.68
N LYS A 217 11.11 5.07 15.65
CA LYS A 217 9.83 4.65 15.09
C LYS A 217 9.09 3.81 16.10
N GLY A 218 7.79 4.06 16.21
CA GLY A 218 6.88 3.26 17.01
C GLY A 218 6.56 1.91 16.40
N SER A 219 5.72 1.18 17.09
CA SER A 219 5.19 -0.11 16.62
C SER A 219 4.25 0.06 15.44
N GLU A 220 3.45 1.13 15.40
CA GLU A 220 2.45 1.36 14.37
C GLU A 220 2.99 2.14 13.16
N GLY A 221 2.47 1.85 11.97
CA GLY A 221 2.69 2.60 10.74
C GLY A 221 4.07 2.40 10.10
N THR A 222 4.81 1.38 10.51
CA THR A 222 6.09 1.01 9.92
C THR A 222 6.30 -0.51 9.90
N VAL A 223 6.73 -1.05 8.76
CA VAL A 223 6.94 -2.50 8.59
C VAL A 223 7.76 -3.13 9.72
N GLY A 224 8.92 -2.56 10.06
CA GLY A 224 9.76 -3.12 11.11
C GLY A 224 9.15 -2.99 12.50
N GLY A 225 8.39 -1.92 12.77
CA GLY A 225 7.69 -1.71 14.03
C GLY A 225 6.56 -2.70 14.24
N GLU A 226 5.71 -2.90 13.23
CA GLU A 226 4.60 -3.86 13.25
C GLU A 226 5.11 -5.30 13.45
N ILE A 227 6.12 -5.73 12.69
CA ILE A 227 6.72 -7.07 12.85
C ILE A 227 7.26 -7.28 14.28
N LEU A 228 7.94 -6.27 14.85
CA LEU A 228 8.44 -6.36 16.24
C LEU A 228 7.31 -6.47 17.26
N ALA A 229 6.20 -5.75 17.04
CA ALA A 229 5.02 -5.83 17.89
C ALA A 229 4.35 -7.21 17.82
N ASP A 230 4.15 -7.75 16.61
CA ASP A 230 3.60 -9.09 16.37
C ASP A 230 4.47 -10.20 17.00
N LEU A 231 5.78 -9.98 17.03
CA LEU A 231 6.73 -10.85 17.73
C LEU A 231 6.78 -10.60 19.25
N GLY A 232 5.82 -9.86 19.81
CA GLY A 232 5.64 -9.68 21.24
C GLY A 232 6.58 -8.66 21.89
N CYS A 233 7.31 -7.86 21.13
CA CYS A 233 8.20 -6.83 21.66
C CYS A 233 7.43 -5.62 22.21
N ILE A 234 8.02 -4.92 23.17
CA ILE A 234 7.56 -3.62 23.67
C ILE A 234 8.49 -2.54 23.13
N ASN A 235 8.01 -1.72 22.21
CA ASN A 235 8.80 -0.61 21.67
C ASN A 235 8.78 0.57 22.64
N ILE A 236 9.97 0.98 23.12
CA ILE A 236 10.09 2.06 24.11
C ILE A 236 9.66 3.42 23.57
N ALA A 237 9.64 3.60 22.26
CA ALA A 237 9.21 4.84 21.61
C ALA A 237 7.68 5.04 21.68
N ASP A 238 6.88 3.98 21.83
CA ASP A 238 5.41 4.08 21.84
C ASP A 238 4.86 4.83 23.05
N SER A 239 5.58 4.80 24.15
CA SER A 239 5.16 5.41 25.42
C SER A 239 5.92 6.68 25.79
N ASP A 240 6.90 7.12 25.01
CA ASP A 240 7.75 8.26 25.30
C ASP A 240 7.96 9.15 24.07
N SER A 241 7.25 10.30 24.03
CA SER A 241 7.36 11.28 22.95
C SER A 241 8.77 11.91 22.83
N ALA A 242 9.54 11.95 23.91
CA ALA A 242 10.91 12.43 23.84
C ALA A 242 11.82 11.49 23.05
N ILE A 243 11.48 10.19 23.01
CA ILE A 243 12.15 9.21 22.16
C ILE A 243 11.57 9.29 20.74
N LEU A 244 10.25 9.24 20.59
CA LEU A 244 9.58 9.19 19.30
C LEU A 244 9.82 10.44 18.44
N ASP A 245 9.66 11.62 19.04
CA ASP A 245 9.72 12.89 18.31
C ASP A 245 11.17 13.44 18.22
N ASP A 246 11.92 13.37 19.33
CA ASP A 246 13.21 14.04 19.49
C ASP A 246 14.42 13.09 19.51
N LEU A 247 14.21 11.77 19.50
CA LEU A 247 15.27 10.75 19.65
C LEU A 247 16.18 11.04 20.85
N SER A 248 15.58 11.41 21.99
CA SER A 248 16.31 11.79 23.21
C SER A 248 17.17 10.65 23.74
N LEU A 249 18.48 10.80 23.66
CA LEU A 249 19.42 9.81 24.22
C LEU A 249 19.27 9.64 25.74
N GLU A 250 18.93 10.72 26.46
CA GLU A 250 18.69 10.64 27.91
C GLU A 250 17.49 9.75 28.23
N ALA A 251 16.40 9.89 27.48
CA ALA A 251 15.21 9.04 27.60
C ALA A 251 15.51 7.59 27.18
N ILE A 252 16.27 7.39 26.11
CA ILE A 252 16.70 6.05 25.67
C ILE A 252 17.53 5.36 26.76
N VAL A 253 18.49 6.08 27.38
CA VAL A 253 19.32 5.54 28.46
C VAL A 253 18.48 5.23 29.71
N ALA A 254 17.48 6.04 30.03
CA ALA A 254 16.57 5.80 31.14
C ALA A 254 15.66 4.59 30.92
N ALA A 255 15.24 4.35 29.67
CA ALA A 255 14.41 3.19 29.30
C ALA A 255 15.23 1.89 29.19
N ASP A 256 16.52 1.97 28.83
CA ASP A 256 17.50 0.90 28.71
C ASP A 256 16.98 -0.34 27.96
N PRO A 257 16.68 -0.24 26.65
CA PRO A 257 16.07 -1.34 25.89
C PRO A 257 16.95 -2.59 25.81
N ASP A 258 16.32 -3.77 25.70
CA ASP A 258 17.02 -5.06 25.55
C ASP A 258 17.65 -5.22 24.17
N TYR A 259 17.01 -4.65 23.12
CA TYR A 259 17.46 -4.70 21.73
C TYR A 259 17.34 -3.33 21.06
N ILE A 260 18.26 -3.06 20.13
CA ILE A 260 18.22 -1.88 19.26
C ILE A 260 18.34 -2.33 17.81
N PHE A 261 17.35 -1.97 17.00
CA PHE A 261 17.32 -2.25 15.58
C PHE A 261 17.41 -0.94 14.80
N VAL A 262 18.30 -0.88 13.82
CA VAL A 262 18.47 0.26 12.92
C VAL A 262 18.23 -0.19 11.49
N THR A 263 17.28 0.41 10.80
CA THR A 263 17.12 0.30 9.35
C THR A 263 17.49 1.61 8.67
N THR A 264 17.82 1.56 7.38
CA THR A 264 18.18 2.77 6.61
C THR A 264 17.09 3.16 5.64
N GLN A 265 17.07 4.44 5.26
CA GLN A 265 16.17 5.01 4.25
C GLN A 265 16.99 5.82 3.23
N GLY A 266 16.56 5.81 1.97
CA GLY A 266 17.27 6.47 0.87
C GLY A 266 18.38 5.57 0.29
N GLU A 267 19.16 6.12 -0.63
CA GLU A 267 20.17 5.35 -1.39
C GLU A 267 21.56 5.37 -0.72
N ASP A 268 21.84 6.38 0.10
CA ASP A 268 23.14 6.54 0.76
C ASP A 268 23.13 5.90 2.15
N LYS A 269 23.34 4.60 2.19
CA LYS A 269 23.42 3.82 3.43
C LYS A 269 24.60 4.25 4.32
N GLU A 270 25.74 4.61 3.71
CA GLU A 270 26.93 5.01 4.46
C GLU A 270 26.67 6.33 5.20
N ALA A 271 26.11 7.34 4.52
CA ALA A 271 25.75 8.60 5.16
C ALA A 271 24.66 8.43 6.23
N ALA A 272 23.68 7.53 6.00
CA ALA A 272 22.66 7.24 6.99
C ALA A 272 23.24 6.64 8.27
N LEU A 273 24.15 5.68 8.17
CA LEU A 273 24.79 5.04 9.32
C LEU A 273 25.80 5.97 10.01
N ALA A 274 26.55 6.80 9.24
CA ALA A 274 27.41 7.84 9.82
C ALA A 274 26.60 8.82 10.68
N ASN A 275 25.37 9.15 10.26
CA ASN A 275 24.48 10.01 11.03
C ASN A 275 24.05 9.37 12.37
N VAL A 276 23.81 8.05 12.40
CA VAL A 276 23.56 7.31 13.65
C VAL A 276 24.80 7.33 14.55
N GLU A 277 26.00 7.13 13.97
CA GLU A 277 27.26 7.17 14.69
C GLU A 277 27.47 8.53 15.37
N ASP A 278 27.27 9.61 14.63
CA ASP A 278 27.47 10.98 15.14
C ASP A 278 26.45 11.36 16.21
N LEU A 279 25.18 10.99 16.05
CA LEU A 279 24.12 11.41 16.96
C LEU A 279 24.02 10.54 18.24
N LEU A 280 24.31 9.25 18.14
CA LEU A 280 24.07 8.29 19.20
C LEU A 280 25.35 7.56 19.62
N ILE A 281 26.01 6.84 18.72
CA ILE A 281 27.06 5.86 19.08
C ILE A 281 28.30 6.54 19.70
N ASN A 282 28.69 7.70 19.21
CA ASN A 282 29.83 8.47 19.71
C ASN A 282 29.60 9.08 21.10
N ASN A 283 28.36 9.04 21.63
CA ASN A 283 28.09 9.49 23.00
C ASN A 283 28.47 8.39 24.02
N PRO A 284 29.27 8.70 25.07
CA PRO A 284 29.66 7.70 26.08
C PRO A 284 28.48 7.02 26.79
N ALA A 285 27.32 7.67 26.89
CA ALA A 285 26.14 7.10 27.48
C ALA A 285 25.58 5.93 26.67
N TRP A 286 25.74 5.92 25.34
CA TRP A 286 25.33 4.84 24.46
C TRP A 286 25.98 3.50 24.83
N SER A 287 27.28 3.50 25.15
CA SER A 287 28.01 2.32 25.54
C SER A 287 27.55 1.71 26.87
N GLN A 288 26.72 2.44 27.64
CA GLN A 288 26.16 1.95 28.92
C GLN A 288 24.86 1.19 28.74
N LEU A 289 24.20 1.30 27.58
CA LEU A 289 22.96 0.58 27.29
C LEU A 289 23.15 -0.94 27.39
N SER A 290 22.15 -1.63 27.94
CA SER A 290 22.13 -3.07 28.07
C SER A 290 22.20 -3.75 26.70
N ALA A 291 21.43 -3.26 25.71
CA ALA A 291 21.49 -3.75 24.33
C ALA A 291 22.92 -3.69 23.75
N VAL A 292 23.64 -2.59 23.95
CA VAL A 292 25.01 -2.42 23.41
C VAL A 292 26.00 -3.34 24.11
N LYS A 293 25.93 -3.45 25.44
CA LYS A 293 26.82 -4.34 26.25
C LYS A 293 26.63 -5.81 25.92
N ASN A 294 25.41 -6.21 25.60
CA ASN A 294 25.04 -7.59 25.28
C ASN A 294 25.22 -7.94 23.80
N GLY A 295 25.57 -6.95 22.95
CA GLY A 295 25.70 -7.16 21.49
C GLY A 295 24.36 -7.21 20.75
N HIS A 296 23.29 -6.70 21.35
CA HIS A 296 21.93 -6.67 20.78
C HIS A 296 21.66 -5.36 20.02
N TYR A 297 22.66 -4.82 19.35
CA TYR A 297 22.57 -3.72 18.42
C TYR A 297 22.70 -4.24 16.98
N TYR A 298 21.64 -4.12 16.17
CA TYR A 298 21.57 -4.69 14.84
C TYR A 298 21.25 -3.63 13.80
N VAL A 299 22.02 -3.63 12.71
CA VAL A 299 21.66 -2.93 11.47
C VAL A 299 20.98 -3.93 10.56
N ILE A 300 19.69 -3.74 10.33
CA ILE A 300 18.83 -4.65 9.59
C ILE A 300 18.54 -4.14 8.16
N GLU A 301 18.15 -5.06 7.28
CA GLU A 301 18.00 -4.79 5.86
C GLU A 301 16.87 -3.80 5.56
N LYS A 302 17.17 -2.74 4.79
CA LYS A 302 16.21 -1.73 4.33
C LYS A 302 15.05 -2.37 3.57
N GLU A 303 15.34 -3.35 2.74
CA GLU A 303 14.39 -4.03 1.85
C GLU A 303 13.32 -4.81 2.62
N LEU A 304 13.64 -5.29 3.83
CA LEU A 304 12.72 -6.07 4.67
C LEU A 304 12.00 -5.23 5.73
N TYR A 305 12.59 -4.09 6.18
CA TYR A 305 12.11 -3.42 7.38
C TYR A 305 11.84 -1.93 7.22
N ASN A 306 12.17 -1.34 6.06
CA ASN A 306 11.81 0.03 5.70
C ASN A 306 11.01 0.09 4.39
N SER A 307 11.37 -0.73 3.39
CA SER A 307 10.55 -0.99 2.20
C SER A 307 9.47 -2.02 2.52
N LYS A 308 8.64 -2.36 1.53
CA LYS A 308 7.64 -3.43 1.70
C LYS A 308 8.31 -4.76 1.34
N PRO A 309 8.30 -5.77 2.23
CA PRO A 309 8.92 -7.08 1.97
C PRO A 309 8.28 -7.87 0.82
N ASN A 310 6.99 -7.63 0.56
CA ASN A 310 6.18 -8.28 -0.47
C ASN A 310 6.23 -9.82 -0.34
N ALA A 311 6.70 -10.55 -1.34
CA ALA A 311 6.83 -12.02 -1.24
C ALA A 311 7.79 -12.50 -0.11
N ARG A 312 8.49 -11.59 0.56
CA ARG A 312 9.48 -11.89 1.60
C ARG A 312 9.00 -11.54 3.01
N TRP A 313 7.70 -11.32 3.23
CA TRP A 313 7.15 -11.03 4.56
C TRP A 313 7.52 -12.11 5.58
N ALA A 314 7.31 -13.39 5.29
CA ALA A 314 7.67 -14.48 6.20
C ALA A 314 9.20 -14.51 6.49
N GLU A 315 10.05 -14.17 5.53
CA GLU A 315 11.50 -14.03 5.76
C GLU A 315 11.81 -12.90 6.74
N ALA A 316 11.10 -11.76 6.64
CA ALA A 316 11.28 -10.65 7.57
C ALA A 316 10.90 -11.03 9.00
N TYR A 317 9.76 -11.71 9.19
CA TYR A 317 9.36 -12.23 10.49
C TYR A 317 10.37 -13.24 11.02
N GLN A 318 10.78 -14.22 10.22
CA GLN A 318 11.71 -15.27 10.66
C GLN A 318 13.05 -14.71 11.11
N LYS A 319 13.62 -13.75 10.37
CA LYS A 319 14.91 -13.13 10.74
C LYS A 319 14.85 -12.39 12.07
N LEU A 320 13.79 -11.61 12.32
CA LEU A 320 13.64 -10.94 13.63
C LEU A 320 13.34 -11.94 14.74
N TYR A 321 12.54 -12.97 14.49
CA TYR A 321 12.31 -14.05 15.42
C TYR A 321 13.65 -14.73 15.82
N ASP A 322 14.51 -15.05 14.84
CA ASP A 322 15.80 -15.69 15.08
C ASP A 322 16.74 -14.79 15.93
N ILE A 323 16.71 -13.47 15.72
CA ILE A 323 17.49 -12.52 16.52
C ILE A 323 16.95 -12.42 17.95
N LEU A 324 15.64 -12.39 18.12
CA LEU A 324 14.99 -12.20 19.42
C LEU A 324 14.98 -13.46 20.28
N TYR A 325 14.78 -14.63 19.66
CA TYR A 325 14.42 -15.89 20.33
C TYR A 325 15.24 -17.10 19.86
N GLY A 326 16.03 -16.98 18.80
CA GLY A 326 16.94 -18.05 18.36
C GLY A 326 18.06 -18.26 19.38
N GLU A 327 18.35 -19.53 19.74
CA GLU A 327 19.45 -19.95 20.64
C GLU A 327 20.84 -19.79 19.96
#